data_bfdc147513d1f2c48437cd41310fa7d2
#
_entry.id   bfdc147513d1f2c48437cd41310fa7d2
#
_cell.length_a   1.000
_cell.length_b   1.000
_cell.length_c   1.000
_cell.angle_alpha   90.00
_cell.angle_beta   90.00
_cell.angle_gamma   90.00
#
_symmetry.space_group_name_H-M   'P 1'
#
loop_
_entity.id
_entity.type
_entity.pdbx_description
1 polymer ?
#
loop_
_entity_poly.entity_id
_entity_poly.type
_entity_poly.pdbx_seq_one_letter_code
_entity_poly.pdbx_strand_id
1 'polypeptide(L)'
;LQLLLDAGFTELSLEEPWNLSTGDYVVNVYGTTLFAFHIGEDYRHSLRIASAHTDFPAIRVKPNPITDVKGYTKLNVEMYGGLIQNTWLDRPLGAAGTVVLKGENPYDVDSVLFDTKRPIAIIPNLAIHMNRSVNDGVALNRQKEMLPIIMMKPNDDTTKSEAEAWNQFLADEINCDPSEILSYEITLYPVTEGALVGTD
;
A
#
# COMPACT_ATOMS: atom_id res chain seq x y z
N LEU A 1 -16.58 1.00 2.70
CA LEU A 1 -17.79 1.76 2.41
C LEU A 1 -18.86 0.88 1.76
N GLN A 2 -18.58 0.25 0.60
CA GLN A 2 -19.59 -0.50 -0.16
C GLN A 2 -20.35 -1.56 0.67
N LEU A 3 -19.64 -2.32 1.51
CA LEU A 3 -20.27 -3.31 2.40
C LEU A 3 -21.33 -2.72 3.34
N LEU A 4 -21.12 -1.48 3.79
CA LEU A 4 -22.09 -0.79 4.66
C LEU A 4 -23.28 -0.29 3.85
N LEU A 5 -23.05 0.24 2.65
CA LEU A 5 -24.11 0.66 1.74
C LEU A 5 -24.99 -0.54 1.33
N ASP A 6 -24.39 -1.67 1.00
CA ASP A 6 -25.11 -2.91 0.66
C ASP A 6 -25.89 -3.47 1.87
N ALA A 7 -25.44 -3.17 3.10
CA ALA A 7 -26.14 -3.50 4.34
C ALA A 7 -27.27 -2.51 4.71
N GLY A 8 -27.52 -1.49 3.89
CA GLY A 8 -28.59 -0.54 4.06
C GLY A 8 -28.24 0.72 4.85
N PHE A 9 -26.95 0.99 5.09
CA PHE A 9 -26.51 2.26 5.68
C PHE A 9 -26.73 3.43 4.71
N THR A 10 -27.12 4.57 5.24
CA THR A 10 -27.24 5.83 4.50
C THR A 10 -25.92 6.60 4.59
N GLU A 11 -25.31 6.91 3.45
CA GLU A 11 -24.10 7.76 3.40
C GLU A 11 -24.47 9.21 3.65
N LEU A 12 -23.70 9.87 4.52
CA LEU A 12 -23.83 11.29 4.85
C LEU A 12 -22.63 12.07 4.32
N SER A 13 -22.90 13.20 3.69
CA SER A 13 -21.88 14.14 3.28
C SER A 13 -21.40 14.99 4.46
N LEU A 14 -20.07 15.28 4.51
CA LEU A 14 -19.51 16.25 5.46
C LEU A 14 -19.84 17.69 5.10
N GLU A 15 -20.26 17.96 3.87
CA GLU A 15 -20.51 19.30 3.33
C GLU A 15 -21.95 19.74 3.55
N GLU A 16 -22.85 18.81 3.96
CA GLU A 16 -24.28 19.07 4.12
C GLU A 16 -24.74 18.93 5.57
N PRO A 17 -25.72 19.70 6.00
CA PRO A 17 -26.36 19.51 7.32
C PRO A 17 -27.03 18.14 7.42
N TRP A 18 -26.77 17.42 8.49
CA TRP A 18 -27.38 16.11 8.71
C TRP A 18 -28.77 16.23 9.36
N ASN A 19 -29.74 15.67 8.71
CA ASN A 19 -31.09 15.51 9.28
C ASN A 19 -31.29 14.05 9.70
N LEU A 20 -30.87 13.74 10.93
CA LEU A 20 -30.84 12.38 11.44
C LEU A 20 -32.11 11.95 12.13
N SER A 21 -32.56 10.74 11.85
CA SER A 21 -33.59 10.01 12.53
C SER A 21 -33.10 8.64 13.01
N THR A 22 -33.96 7.80 13.55
CA THR A 22 -33.61 6.39 13.81
C THR A 22 -33.19 5.72 12.53
N GLY A 23 -31.99 5.09 12.53
CA GLY A 23 -31.41 4.44 11.34
C GLY A 23 -29.92 4.24 11.40
N ASP A 24 -29.39 3.70 10.32
CA ASP A 24 -27.99 3.36 10.13
C ASP A 24 -27.33 4.33 9.15
N TYR A 25 -26.21 4.91 9.56
CA TYR A 25 -25.52 5.96 8.82
C TYR A 25 -24.03 5.66 8.69
N VAL A 26 -23.44 6.11 7.61
CA VAL A 26 -21.99 6.06 7.39
C VAL A 26 -21.48 7.38 6.85
N VAL A 27 -20.31 7.79 7.32
CA VAL A 27 -19.58 8.97 6.84
C VAL A 27 -18.21 8.53 6.36
N ASN A 28 -17.90 8.84 5.11
CA ASN A 28 -16.59 8.67 4.55
C ASN A 28 -15.77 9.96 4.70
N VAL A 29 -14.77 9.95 5.57
CA VAL A 29 -13.95 11.13 5.83
C VAL A 29 -12.71 11.07 4.93
N TYR A 30 -12.71 11.85 3.87
CA TYR A 30 -11.62 12.00 2.91
C TYR A 30 -11.09 10.68 2.30
N GLY A 31 -11.94 9.66 2.21
CA GLY A 31 -11.53 8.35 1.66
C GLY A 31 -10.62 7.50 2.56
N THR A 32 -10.26 7.98 3.75
CA THR A 32 -9.28 7.34 4.63
C THR A 32 -9.85 6.86 5.96
N THR A 33 -11.01 7.36 6.36
CA THR A 33 -11.65 7.01 7.63
C THR A 33 -13.15 6.83 7.44
N LEU A 34 -13.70 5.78 8.03
CA LEU A 34 -15.15 5.55 8.05
C LEU A 34 -15.69 5.66 9.45
N PHE A 35 -16.77 6.44 9.62
CA PHE A 35 -17.62 6.42 10.79
C PHE A 35 -18.95 5.78 10.42
N ALA A 36 -19.25 4.61 10.98
CA ALA A 36 -20.54 3.99 10.87
C ALA A 36 -21.24 4.03 12.22
N PHE A 37 -22.51 4.44 12.25
CA PHE A 37 -23.26 4.55 13.50
C PHE A 37 -24.74 4.25 13.30
N HIS A 38 -25.33 3.74 14.37
CA HIS A 38 -26.76 3.49 14.47
C HIS A 38 -27.40 4.46 15.44
N ILE A 39 -28.51 5.09 15.04
CA ILE A 39 -29.36 5.90 15.92
C ILE A 39 -30.59 5.08 16.26
N GLY A 40 -30.70 4.63 17.51
CA GLY A 40 -31.87 3.97 18.05
C GLY A 40 -32.93 4.96 18.53
N GLU A 41 -34.09 4.45 18.95
CA GLU A 41 -35.20 5.27 19.46
C GLU A 41 -34.84 6.05 20.73
N ASP A 42 -33.93 5.50 21.55
CA ASP A 42 -33.51 6.07 22.82
C ASP A 42 -32.02 6.38 22.88
N TYR A 43 -31.52 7.10 21.86
CA TYR A 43 -30.07 7.41 21.68
C TYR A 43 -29.51 8.40 22.73
N ARG A 44 -30.35 9.02 23.56
CA ARG A 44 -29.95 10.10 24.49
C ARG A 44 -29.28 9.60 25.76
N HIS A 45 -29.36 8.31 26.08
CA HIS A 45 -28.95 7.78 27.38
C HIS A 45 -27.61 7.04 27.38
N SER A 46 -27.15 6.55 26.25
CA SER A 46 -25.86 5.84 26.18
C SER A 46 -25.25 5.87 24.78
N LEU A 47 -23.94 5.94 24.74
CA LEU A 47 -23.14 5.79 23.53
C LEU A 47 -22.22 4.58 23.70
N ARG A 48 -22.21 3.70 22.72
CA ARG A 48 -21.25 2.58 22.62
C ARG A 48 -20.35 2.83 21.41
N ILE A 49 -19.03 2.87 21.66
CA ILE A 49 -18.04 3.11 20.61
C ILE A 49 -17.17 1.88 20.47
N ALA A 50 -17.02 1.40 19.24
CA ALA A 50 -16.00 0.44 18.85
C ALA A 50 -15.08 1.13 17.85
N SER A 51 -13.77 1.05 18.05
CA SER A 51 -12.79 1.61 17.14
C SER A 51 -11.73 0.58 16.76
N ALA A 52 -11.35 0.59 15.50
CA ALA A 52 -10.26 -0.24 14.96
C ALA A 52 -9.60 0.50 13.82
N HIS A 53 -8.32 0.20 13.55
CA HIS A 53 -7.69 0.63 12.31
C HIS A 53 -7.91 -0.41 11.21
N THR A 54 -7.94 0.03 9.96
CA THR A 54 -8.13 -0.81 8.77
C THR A 54 -6.86 -0.94 7.93
N ASP A 55 -5.87 -0.10 8.19
CA ASP A 55 -4.53 -0.23 7.63
C ASP A 55 -3.77 -1.40 8.30
N PHE A 56 -2.77 -1.92 7.61
CA PHE A 56 -1.95 -3.04 8.10
C PHE A 56 -0.47 -2.75 7.88
N PRO A 57 0.43 -3.42 8.62
CA PRO A 57 1.86 -3.26 8.42
C PRO A 57 2.27 -3.62 7.00
N ALA A 58 3.03 -2.74 6.36
CA ALA A 58 3.42 -2.88 4.97
C ALA A 58 4.85 -2.38 4.71
N ILE A 59 5.33 -2.59 3.51
CA ILE A 59 6.63 -2.07 3.04
C ILE A 59 6.34 -0.90 2.11
N ARG A 60 6.70 0.32 2.53
CA ARG A 60 6.45 1.55 1.78
C ARG A 60 7.66 1.90 0.90
N VAL A 61 7.40 2.27 -0.35
CA VAL A 61 8.41 2.78 -1.29
C VAL A 61 8.74 4.24 -0.93
N LYS A 62 10.04 4.55 -0.78
CA LYS A 62 10.50 5.91 -0.46
C LYS A 62 10.49 6.82 -1.69
N PRO A 63 10.50 8.17 -1.49
CA PRO A 63 10.57 9.13 -2.60
C PRO A 63 11.81 9.00 -3.49
N ASN A 64 12.93 8.49 -2.95
CA ASN A 64 14.08 8.04 -3.74
C ASN A 64 14.03 6.52 -3.87
N PRO A 65 13.30 5.99 -4.88
CA PRO A 65 12.78 4.62 -4.85
C PRO A 65 13.80 3.57 -5.25
N ILE A 66 14.82 3.93 -5.99
CA ILE A 66 15.73 2.96 -6.60
C ILE A 66 17.11 2.96 -5.93
N THR A 67 17.67 1.78 -5.80
CA THR A 67 19.07 1.57 -5.38
C THR A 67 19.65 0.40 -6.15
N ASP A 68 20.73 0.64 -6.87
CA ASP A 68 21.43 -0.40 -7.58
C ASP A 68 22.55 -1.01 -6.74
N VAL A 69 22.55 -2.32 -6.66
CA VAL A 69 23.56 -3.08 -5.91
C VAL A 69 24.00 -4.31 -6.70
N LYS A 70 25.25 -4.34 -7.13
CA LYS A 70 25.88 -5.52 -7.79
C LYS A 70 25.04 -6.10 -8.94
N GLY A 71 24.53 -5.25 -9.84
CA GLY A 71 23.73 -5.68 -10.99
C GLY A 71 22.27 -5.97 -10.70
N TYR A 72 21.80 -5.71 -9.47
CA TYR A 72 20.39 -5.77 -9.12
C TYR A 72 19.85 -4.37 -8.87
N THR A 73 18.69 -4.08 -9.45
CA THR A 73 17.90 -2.91 -9.10
C THR A 73 16.96 -3.28 -7.97
N LYS A 74 17.06 -2.56 -6.85
CA LYS A 74 16.28 -2.75 -5.65
C LYS A 74 15.41 -1.54 -5.36
N LEU A 75 14.24 -1.77 -4.77
CA LEU A 75 13.46 -0.69 -4.19
C LEU A 75 14.03 -0.25 -2.85
N ASN A 76 14.21 1.05 -2.70
CA ASN A 76 14.51 1.68 -1.43
C ASN A 76 13.20 1.86 -0.67
N VAL A 77 13.06 1.16 0.44
CA VAL A 77 11.81 1.04 1.18
C VAL A 77 11.98 1.35 2.65
N GLU A 78 10.86 1.62 3.30
CA GLU A 78 10.76 1.66 4.75
C GLU A 78 9.66 0.72 5.25
N MET A 79 9.83 0.25 6.48
CA MET A 79 8.85 -0.61 7.13
C MET A 79 7.80 0.27 7.80
N TYR A 80 6.56 0.14 7.36
CA TYR A 80 5.41 0.80 7.96
C TYR A 80 4.75 -0.13 8.99
N GLY A 81 4.60 0.36 10.21
CA GLY A 81 4.01 -0.41 11.30
C GLY A 81 4.89 -1.55 11.84
N GLY A 82 4.29 -2.45 12.58
CA GLY A 82 4.96 -3.56 13.26
C GLY A 82 4.93 -4.86 12.47
N LEU A 83 5.48 -4.89 11.27
CA LEU A 83 5.47 -6.10 10.44
C LEU A 83 6.46 -7.18 10.92
N ILE A 84 6.09 -8.44 10.73
CA ILE A 84 6.96 -9.59 10.96
C ILE A 84 7.82 -9.79 9.70
N GLN A 85 9.07 -9.34 9.73
CA GLN A 85 9.93 -9.24 8.56
C GLN A 85 10.14 -10.58 7.84
N ASN A 86 10.34 -11.68 8.58
CA ASN A 86 10.56 -13.01 8.01
C ASN A 86 9.42 -13.50 7.12
N THR A 87 8.19 -13.07 7.37
CA THR A 87 7.03 -13.48 6.57
C THR A 87 6.97 -12.82 5.20
N TRP A 88 7.83 -11.83 4.92
CA TRP A 88 7.91 -11.14 3.64
C TRP A 88 8.98 -11.70 2.72
N LEU A 89 9.88 -12.53 3.25
CA LEU A 89 10.92 -13.16 2.44
C LEU A 89 10.33 -14.20 1.49
N ASP A 90 10.93 -14.31 0.31
CA ASP A 90 10.58 -15.28 -0.76
C ASP A 90 9.14 -15.20 -1.26
N ARG A 91 8.41 -14.13 -0.94
CA ARG A 91 7.07 -13.91 -1.45
C ARG A 91 7.09 -13.04 -2.71
N PRO A 92 6.30 -13.40 -3.75
CA PRO A 92 6.05 -12.48 -4.86
C PRO A 92 5.23 -11.29 -4.36
N LEU A 93 5.76 -10.07 -4.58
CA LEU A 93 5.18 -8.83 -4.11
C LEU A 93 4.66 -7.99 -5.29
N GLY A 94 3.44 -7.51 -5.17
CA GLY A 94 2.87 -6.44 -5.96
C GLY A 94 3.05 -5.09 -5.28
N ALA A 95 2.62 -4.04 -5.95
CA ALA A 95 2.61 -2.68 -5.41
C ALA A 95 1.25 -2.03 -5.64
N ALA A 96 0.76 -1.31 -4.63
CA ALA A 96 -0.47 -0.55 -4.73
C ALA A 96 -0.38 0.75 -3.92
N GLY A 97 -1.21 1.72 -4.28
CA GLY A 97 -1.23 3.01 -3.60
C GLY A 97 -1.90 4.10 -4.41
N THR A 98 -1.44 5.32 -4.21
CA THR A 98 -1.94 6.50 -4.90
C THR A 98 -0.80 7.23 -5.59
N VAL A 99 -1.03 7.66 -6.82
CA VAL A 99 -0.14 8.55 -7.57
C VAL A 99 -0.83 9.90 -7.72
N VAL A 100 -0.11 10.97 -7.40
CA VAL A 100 -0.60 12.34 -7.52
C VAL A 100 -0.07 12.95 -8.81
N LEU A 101 -0.97 13.42 -9.63
CA LEU A 101 -0.70 14.02 -10.94
C LEU A 101 -0.89 15.53 -10.90
N LYS A 102 -0.23 16.22 -11.83
CA LYS A 102 -0.45 17.67 -12.08
C LYS A 102 -1.87 17.89 -12.55
N GLY A 103 -2.60 18.77 -11.89
CA GLY A 103 -3.84 19.33 -12.38
C GLY A 103 -3.65 20.59 -13.22
N GLU A 104 -4.73 21.22 -13.57
CA GLU A 104 -4.73 22.45 -14.38
C GLU A 104 -4.05 23.64 -13.68
N ASN A 105 -4.02 23.63 -12.34
CA ASN A 105 -3.38 24.66 -11.53
C ASN A 105 -2.74 24.05 -10.26
N PRO A 106 -1.86 24.79 -9.54
CA PRO A 106 -1.15 24.26 -8.37
C PRO A 106 -2.03 23.87 -7.18
N TYR A 107 -3.29 24.26 -7.16
CA TYR A 107 -4.25 23.97 -6.07
C TYR A 107 -5.21 22.84 -6.42
N ASP A 108 -5.15 22.37 -7.67
CA ASP A 108 -6.01 21.33 -8.20
C ASP A 108 -5.11 20.18 -8.68
N VAL A 109 -4.99 19.16 -7.88
CA VAL A 109 -4.17 17.98 -8.16
C VAL A 109 -5.08 16.76 -8.31
N ASP A 110 -4.81 15.97 -9.33
CA ASP A 110 -5.49 14.70 -9.52
C ASP A 110 -4.78 13.59 -8.74
N SER A 111 -5.54 12.67 -8.18
CA SER A 111 -5.00 11.48 -7.57
C SER A 111 -5.60 10.22 -8.19
N VAL A 112 -4.72 9.31 -8.60
CA VAL A 112 -5.09 8.07 -9.29
C VAL A 112 -4.68 6.89 -8.44
N LEU A 113 -5.58 5.90 -8.30
CA LEU A 113 -5.26 4.63 -7.67
C LEU A 113 -4.35 3.80 -8.58
N PHE A 114 -3.31 3.25 -7.98
CA PHE A 114 -2.32 2.40 -8.61
C PHE A 114 -2.37 1.01 -7.97
N ASP A 115 -2.38 -0.03 -8.79
CA ASP A 115 -2.29 -1.41 -8.33
C ASP A 115 -1.79 -2.31 -9.46
N THR A 116 -0.63 -2.93 -9.26
CA THR A 116 -0.02 -3.81 -10.27
C THR A 116 -0.78 -5.12 -10.48
N LYS A 117 -1.51 -5.61 -9.49
CA LYS A 117 -2.23 -6.91 -9.51
C LYS A 117 -1.38 -8.11 -9.98
N ARG A 118 -0.08 -7.93 -10.09
CA ARG A 118 0.91 -8.92 -10.48
C ARG A 118 2.19 -8.76 -9.68
N PRO A 119 3.01 -9.81 -9.56
CA PRO A 119 4.29 -9.69 -8.87
C PRO A 119 5.26 -8.81 -9.67
N ILE A 120 5.86 -7.83 -8.98
CA ILE A 120 6.90 -6.94 -9.53
C ILE A 120 8.18 -6.97 -8.71
N ALA A 121 8.14 -7.50 -7.50
CA ALA A 121 9.26 -7.48 -6.57
C ALA A 121 9.34 -8.75 -5.74
N ILE A 122 10.53 -9.03 -5.22
CA ILE A 122 10.79 -10.11 -4.26
C ILE A 122 11.91 -9.71 -3.31
N ILE A 123 11.82 -10.13 -2.05
CA ILE A 123 12.90 -10.05 -1.08
C ILE A 123 13.46 -11.46 -0.93
N PRO A 124 14.56 -11.79 -1.60
CA PRO A 124 15.08 -13.15 -1.58
C PRO A 124 15.75 -13.46 -0.24
N ASN A 125 15.48 -14.65 0.28
CA ASN A 125 16.26 -15.22 1.38
C ASN A 125 17.61 -15.76 0.84
N LEU A 126 18.55 -16.00 1.74
CA LEU A 126 19.81 -16.63 1.39
C LEU A 126 19.70 -18.15 1.52
N ALA A 127 20.41 -18.86 0.66
CA ALA A 127 20.60 -20.30 0.82
C ALA A 127 21.24 -20.60 2.18
N ILE A 128 20.88 -21.73 2.79
CA ILE A 128 21.39 -22.17 4.11
C ILE A 128 22.92 -22.15 4.20
N HIS A 129 23.62 -22.39 3.09
CA HIS A 129 25.10 -22.34 3.03
C HIS A 129 25.66 -20.96 3.29
N MET A 130 24.90 -19.91 3.01
CA MET A 130 25.28 -18.50 3.19
C MET A 130 24.74 -17.89 4.47
N ASN A 131 23.78 -18.57 5.12
CA ASN A 131 23.17 -18.13 6.39
C ASN A 131 22.83 -19.36 7.26
N ARG A 132 23.86 -19.98 7.85
CA ARG A 132 23.71 -21.26 8.59
C ARG A 132 22.88 -21.15 9.86
N SER A 133 22.77 -19.96 10.44
CA SER A 133 22.00 -19.69 11.65
C SER A 133 20.56 -19.25 11.38
N VAL A 134 20.11 -19.28 10.13
CA VAL A 134 18.77 -18.78 9.77
C VAL A 134 17.64 -19.44 10.58
N ASN A 135 17.78 -20.74 10.89
CA ASN A 135 16.78 -21.47 11.67
C ASN A 135 16.85 -21.22 13.18
N ASP A 136 17.92 -20.60 13.66
CA ASP A 136 18.08 -20.22 15.08
C ASP A 136 17.56 -18.78 15.34
N GLY A 137 17.10 -18.11 14.31
CA GLY A 137 16.61 -16.72 14.32
C GLY A 137 17.72 -15.72 14.02
N VAL A 138 17.57 -15.00 12.92
CA VAL A 138 18.50 -13.94 12.48
C VAL A 138 17.76 -12.62 12.44
N ALA A 139 18.34 -11.59 13.08
CA ALA A 139 17.84 -10.23 12.97
C ALA A 139 18.09 -9.69 11.56
N LEU A 140 17.02 -9.38 10.83
CA LEU A 140 17.09 -8.82 9.48
C LEU A 140 17.38 -7.31 9.54
N ASN A 141 18.38 -6.86 8.81
CA ASN A 141 18.68 -5.44 8.65
C ASN A 141 17.74 -4.83 7.60
N ARG A 142 16.88 -3.90 8.07
CA ARG A 142 15.84 -3.27 7.24
C ARG A 142 16.39 -2.53 6.01
N GLN A 143 17.60 -1.97 6.10
CA GLN A 143 18.23 -1.17 5.05
C GLN A 143 19.10 -1.98 4.07
N LYS A 144 19.34 -3.25 4.35
CA LYS A 144 20.21 -4.10 3.53
C LYS A 144 19.50 -5.35 3.03
N GLU A 145 18.83 -6.06 3.95
CA GLU A 145 18.28 -7.39 3.71
C GLU A 145 16.81 -7.35 3.30
N MET A 146 16.11 -6.27 3.66
CA MET A 146 14.68 -6.11 3.37
C MET A 146 14.42 -5.25 2.11
N LEU A 147 15.43 -4.94 1.30
CA LEU A 147 15.24 -4.19 0.05
C LEU A 147 14.79 -5.14 -1.07
N PRO A 148 13.56 -4.98 -1.60
CA PRO A 148 13.05 -5.85 -2.65
C PRO A 148 13.80 -5.68 -3.97
N ILE A 149 14.09 -6.77 -4.64
CA ILE A 149 14.64 -6.78 -6.01
C ILE A 149 13.46 -6.66 -6.97
N ILE A 150 13.59 -5.75 -7.94
CA ILE A 150 12.60 -5.54 -9.01
C ILE A 150 13.16 -5.88 -10.39
N MET A 151 14.46 -5.82 -10.57
CA MET A 151 15.10 -6.08 -11.87
C MET A 151 16.56 -6.50 -11.71
N MET A 152 17.07 -7.22 -12.70
CA MET A 152 18.49 -7.42 -12.92
C MET A 152 18.94 -6.50 -14.04
N LYS A 153 19.98 -5.68 -13.81
CA LYS A 153 20.56 -4.86 -14.88
C LYS A 153 21.52 -5.69 -15.74
N PRO A 154 21.42 -5.64 -17.06
CA PRO A 154 22.53 -6.02 -17.91
C PRO A 154 23.75 -5.13 -17.61
N ASN A 155 24.95 -5.66 -17.67
CA ASN A 155 26.19 -5.03 -17.22
C ASN A 155 26.56 -3.67 -17.86
N ASP A 156 25.77 -3.14 -18.80
CA ASP A 156 26.13 -1.96 -19.62
C ASP A 156 25.01 -0.90 -19.78
N ASP A 157 23.88 -1.02 -19.10
CA ASP A 157 22.79 -0.07 -19.28
C ASP A 157 22.79 1.05 -18.22
N THR A 158 23.48 2.16 -18.55
CA THR A 158 23.58 3.39 -17.74
C THR A 158 22.69 4.54 -18.27
N THR A 159 21.75 4.28 -19.17
CA THR A 159 21.13 5.30 -20.00
C THR A 159 19.97 6.08 -19.39
N LYS A 160 19.36 5.58 -18.32
CA LYS A 160 18.29 6.34 -17.59
C LYS A 160 18.67 6.53 -16.13
N SER A 161 18.32 7.69 -15.56
CA SER A 161 18.42 7.88 -14.12
C SER A 161 17.45 6.92 -13.41
N GLU A 162 17.81 6.48 -12.23
CA GLU A 162 17.05 5.51 -11.44
C GLU A 162 15.63 6.03 -11.11
N ALA A 163 15.51 7.32 -10.82
CA ALA A 163 14.22 7.96 -10.55
C ALA A 163 13.34 8.03 -11.81
N GLU A 164 13.93 8.30 -12.97
CA GLU A 164 13.21 8.31 -14.26
C GLU A 164 12.66 6.92 -14.61
N ALA A 165 13.40 5.86 -14.33
CA ALA A 165 12.95 4.49 -14.58
C ALA A 165 11.72 4.12 -13.72
N TRP A 166 11.68 4.56 -12.46
CA TRP A 166 10.53 4.32 -11.57
C TRP A 166 9.31 5.13 -12.01
N ASN A 167 9.49 6.42 -12.29
CA ASN A 167 8.39 7.25 -12.77
C ASN A 167 7.84 6.76 -14.12
N GLN A 168 8.71 6.28 -15.01
CA GLN A 168 8.27 5.66 -16.26
C GLN A 168 7.42 4.40 -15.99
N PHE A 169 7.86 3.54 -15.09
CA PHE A 169 7.09 2.35 -14.69
C PHE A 169 5.69 2.74 -14.14
N LEU A 170 5.62 3.73 -13.26
CA LEU A 170 4.33 4.21 -12.74
C LEU A 170 3.44 4.78 -13.86
N ALA A 171 4.02 5.60 -14.73
CA ALA A 171 3.32 6.21 -15.84
C ALA A 171 2.74 5.17 -16.82
N ASP A 172 3.52 4.13 -17.12
CA ASP A 172 3.07 3.03 -17.99
C ASP A 172 1.89 2.26 -17.35
N GLU A 173 1.91 2.04 -16.02
CA GLU A 173 0.84 1.31 -15.31
C GLU A 173 -0.48 2.11 -15.21
N ILE A 174 -0.41 3.45 -15.09
CA ILE A 174 -1.60 4.30 -14.99
C ILE A 174 -1.93 5.06 -16.27
N ASN A 175 -1.15 4.85 -17.33
CA ASN A 175 -1.31 5.45 -18.66
C ASN A 175 -1.29 6.99 -18.65
N CYS A 176 -0.24 7.58 -18.08
CA CYS A 176 0.02 9.01 -18.08
C CYS A 176 1.44 9.35 -18.59
N ASP A 177 1.75 10.65 -18.74
CA ASP A 177 3.12 11.09 -18.99
C ASP A 177 3.92 11.08 -17.66
N PRO A 178 5.15 10.53 -17.61
CA PRO A 178 5.97 10.54 -16.40
C PRO A 178 6.22 11.93 -15.81
N SER A 179 6.21 12.97 -16.64
CA SER A 179 6.39 14.36 -16.20
C SER A 179 5.17 14.94 -15.47
N GLU A 180 4.02 14.27 -15.54
CA GLU A 180 2.80 14.64 -14.81
C GLU A 180 2.81 14.15 -13.37
N ILE A 181 3.65 13.17 -13.03
CA ILE A 181 3.74 12.62 -11.69
C ILE A 181 4.41 13.60 -10.73
N LEU A 182 3.67 14.08 -9.74
CA LEU A 182 4.17 14.97 -8.69
C LEU A 182 4.69 14.22 -7.48
N SER A 183 3.96 13.20 -7.06
CA SER A 183 4.30 12.38 -5.90
C SER A 183 3.52 11.07 -5.92
N TYR A 184 3.85 10.19 -4.98
CA TYR A 184 3.13 8.93 -4.80
C TYR A 184 3.21 8.47 -3.34
N GLU A 185 2.25 7.68 -2.94
CA GLU A 185 2.29 6.86 -1.73
C GLU A 185 1.99 5.41 -2.12
N ILE A 186 3.05 4.61 -2.23
CA ILE A 186 2.98 3.23 -2.72
C ILE A 186 3.52 2.27 -1.67
N THR A 187 2.78 1.21 -1.43
CA THR A 187 3.16 0.09 -0.58
C THR A 187 3.23 -1.21 -1.36
N LEU A 188 4.11 -2.09 -0.93
CA LEU A 188 4.18 -3.45 -1.43
C LEU A 188 3.22 -4.35 -0.65
N TYR A 189 2.68 -5.35 -1.34
CA TYR A 189 1.83 -6.37 -0.75
C TYR A 189 2.10 -7.75 -1.36
N PRO A 190 1.90 -8.87 -0.62
CA PRO A 190 1.94 -10.20 -1.20
C PRO A 190 0.78 -10.40 -2.18
N VAL A 191 1.07 -10.75 -3.44
CA VAL A 191 0.03 -10.94 -4.47
C VAL A 191 -0.75 -12.24 -4.32
N THR A 192 -0.32 -13.13 -3.45
CA THR A 192 -1.03 -14.39 -3.18
C THR A 192 -2.32 -14.08 -2.43
N GLU A 193 -3.44 -14.47 -3.02
CA GLU A 193 -4.75 -14.32 -2.41
C GLU A 193 -4.89 -15.14 -1.14
N GLY A 194 -5.81 -14.71 -0.26
CA GLY A 194 -6.19 -15.47 0.92
C GLY A 194 -6.86 -16.78 0.54
N ALA A 195 -6.58 -17.83 1.30
CA ALA A 195 -7.18 -19.16 1.09
C ALA A 195 -7.66 -19.76 2.42
N LEU A 196 -8.71 -20.54 2.33
CA LEU A 196 -9.10 -21.41 3.44
C LEU A 196 -8.11 -22.57 3.50
N VAL A 197 -7.56 -22.79 4.68
CA VAL A 197 -6.58 -23.85 4.92
C VAL A 197 -7.13 -24.78 6.00
N GLY A 198 -7.24 -26.04 5.67
CA GLY A 198 -7.75 -27.08 6.57
C GLY A 198 -7.90 -28.40 5.84
N THR A 199 -8.32 -29.41 6.57
CA THR A 199 -8.58 -30.75 6.04
C THR A 199 -10.07 -31.03 5.84
N ASP A 200 -10.93 -30.13 6.29
CA ASP A 200 -12.41 -30.23 6.23
C ASP A 200 -12.98 -29.06 5.41
#